data_9e995dbab214b7954e21b43644e0b816
#
_entry.id   9e995dbab214b7954e21b43644e0b816
#
_cell.length_a   1.000
_cell.length_b   1.000
_cell.length_c   1.000
_cell.angle_alpha   90.00
_cell.angle_beta   90.00
_cell.angle_gamma   90.00
#
_symmetry.space_group_name_H-M   'P 1'
#
loop_
_entity.id
_entity.type
_entity.pdbx_description
1 polymer ?
#
loop_
_entity_poly.entity_id
_entity_poly.type
_entity_poly.pdbx_seq_one_letter_code
_entity_poly.pdbx_strand_id
1 'polypeptide(L)'
;MSRSTTTPPTRVSSAHRPMSRALSAAGIMLVLAGCAGYSPGNMQTGASEAEVRSRMGEPTGRAALPGGGTRIEYARGPMGKHTYIIELDASGRVRGWEQVLTEANFESIPIGAPQADVRWRLGRPSETRVGWRGVGEVWSYRYESLFCRWFQVWLVDGSVREAAYAIDPMCDDHRPFSSPA
;
A
#
# COMPACT_ATOMS: atom_id res chain seq x y z
N MET A 1 62.23 31.06 -80.86
CA MET A 1 60.74 31.24 -80.75
C MET A 1 60.25 30.09 -79.88
N SER A 2 60.18 30.32 -78.57
CA SER A 2 59.69 29.33 -77.58
C SER A 2 58.38 29.83 -77.06
N ARG A 3 57.31 29.02 -77.18
CA ARG A 3 56.01 29.29 -76.66
C ARG A 3 55.91 28.61 -75.24
N SER A 4 55.77 29.40 -74.27
CA SER A 4 55.47 28.91 -72.93
C SER A 4 53.98 28.59 -72.81
N THR A 5 53.69 27.38 -72.51
CA THR A 5 52.34 26.92 -72.26
C THR A 5 52.11 26.93 -70.69
N THR A 6 51.28 27.86 -70.26
CA THR A 6 50.89 27.98 -68.88
C THR A 6 49.70 27.09 -68.55
N THR A 7 49.89 26.12 -67.71
CA THR A 7 48.85 25.21 -67.21
C THR A 7 48.07 25.92 -66.08
N PRO A 8 46.71 25.92 -66.04
CA PRO A 8 45.97 26.51 -64.98
C PRO A 8 45.89 25.53 -63.75
N PRO A 9 45.77 26.05 -62.55
CA PRO A 9 45.71 25.23 -61.32
C PRO A 9 44.32 24.55 -61.16
N THR A 10 44.40 23.29 -60.83
CA THR A 10 43.27 22.42 -60.54
C THR A 10 42.61 22.86 -59.20
N ARG A 11 41.38 23.31 -59.24
CA ARG A 11 40.58 23.67 -58.07
C ARG A 11 40.12 22.40 -57.38
N VAL A 12 40.64 22.10 -56.23
CA VAL A 12 40.19 21.02 -55.36
C VAL A 12 38.89 21.48 -54.68
N SER A 13 37.78 20.86 -55.09
CA SER A 13 36.47 21.10 -54.53
C SER A 13 36.31 20.26 -53.27
N SER A 14 36.40 20.91 -52.11
CA SER A 14 36.15 20.29 -50.79
C SER A 14 34.64 20.07 -50.65
N ALA A 15 34.21 18.84 -50.90
CA ALA A 15 32.83 18.41 -50.59
C ALA A 15 32.65 18.31 -49.08
N HIS A 16 32.08 19.33 -48.48
CA HIS A 16 31.57 19.22 -47.11
C HIS A 16 30.32 18.33 -47.07
N ARG A 17 30.49 17.10 -46.59
CA ARG A 17 29.36 16.23 -46.24
C ARG A 17 28.71 16.81 -44.95
N PRO A 18 27.41 17.12 -45.00
CA PRO A 18 26.70 17.47 -43.77
C PRO A 18 26.56 16.19 -42.93
N MET A 19 27.24 16.18 -41.79
CA MET A 19 27.07 15.17 -40.74
C MET A 19 25.67 15.37 -40.15
N SER A 20 24.71 14.59 -40.65
CA SER A 20 23.39 14.49 -40.05
C SER A 20 23.52 13.98 -38.62
N ARG A 21 23.47 14.88 -37.65
CA ARG A 21 23.29 14.55 -36.22
C ARG A 21 21.88 14.02 -36.07
N ALA A 22 21.75 12.69 -36.17
CA ALA A 22 20.58 12.00 -35.67
C ALA A 22 20.54 12.22 -34.14
N LEU A 23 19.76 13.19 -33.69
CA LEU A 23 19.38 13.31 -32.31
C LEU A 23 18.48 12.10 -31.98
N SER A 24 19.08 11.07 -31.42
CA SER A 24 18.32 10.01 -30.73
C SER A 24 17.58 10.65 -29.57
N ALA A 25 16.32 10.99 -29.77
CA ALA A 25 15.41 11.31 -28.70
C ALA A 25 15.17 10.00 -27.90
N ALA A 26 16.09 9.69 -26.99
CA ALA A 26 15.85 8.72 -25.93
C ALA A 26 14.76 9.32 -25.04
N GLY A 27 13.51 8.95 -25.32
CA GLY A 27 12.38 9.29 -24.49
C GLY A 27 12.61 8.73 -23.09
N ILE A 28 13.02 9.58 -22.16
CA ILE A 28 12.97 9.29 -20.73
C ILE A 28 11.49 9.17 -20.40
N MET A 29 10.99 7.93 -20.36
CA MET A 29 9.72 7.61 -19.74
C MET A 29 9.87 7.91 -18.25
N LEU A 30 9.48 9.12 -17.87
CA LEU A 30 9.32 9.50 -16.48
C LEU A 30 8.14 8.68 -15.95
N VAL A 31 8.43 7.55 -15.30
CA VAL A 31 7.44 6.80 -14.54
C VAL A 31 7.08 7.71 -13.37
N LEU A 32 6.01 8.48 -13.52
CA LEU A 32 5.35 9.15 -12.41
C LEU A 32 4.84 8.03 -11.49
N ALA A 33 5.67 7.64 -10.51
CA ALA A 33 5.20 6.88 -9.37
C ALA A 33 4.21 7.80 -8.64
N GLY A 34 2.95 7.75 -9.07
CA GLY A 34 1.86 8.44 -8.42
C GLY A 34 1.86 8.02 -6.95
N CYS A 35 1.85 8.99 -6.04
CA CYS A 35 1.70 8.69 -4.62
C CYS A 35 0.46 7.82 -4.44
N ALA A 36 0.63 6.58 -3.98
CA ALA A 36 -0.48 5.69 -3.69
C ALA A 36 -1.41 6.38 -2.69
N GLY A 37 -2.67 6.47 -3.02
CA GLY A 37 -3.67 7.11 -2.17
C GLY A 37 -3.87 6.32 -0.88
N TYR A 38 -4.19 7.03 0.19
CA TYR A 38 -4.41 6.42 1.49
C TYR A 38 -5.73 5.62 1.53
N SER A 39 -6.75 6.07 0.82
CA SER A 39 -8.11 5.50 0.85
C SER A 39 -8.65 5.23 -0.56
N PRO A 40 -9.70 4.38 -0.68
CA PRO A 40 -10.40 4.17 -1.96
C PRO A 40 -11.04 5.45 -2.51
N GLY A 41 -11.39 6.41 -1.64
CA GLY A 41 -12.09 7.63 -2.04
C GLY A 41 -13.41 7.35 -2.73
N ASN A 42 -13.60 7.91 -3.92
CA ASN A 42 -14.81 7.73 -4.73
C ASN A 42 -14.71 6.53 -5.70
N MET A 43 -14.04 5.45 -5.33
CA MET A 43 -13.94 4.25 -6.16
C MET A 43 -15.32 3.66 -6.44
N GLN A 44 -15.63 3.48 -7.70
CA GLN A 44 -16.93 2.98 -8.14
C GLN A 44 -16.94 1.45 -8.23
N THR A 45 -18.11 0.86 -8.02
CA THR A 45 -18.39 -0.53 -8.39
C THR A 45 -18.11 -0.71 -9.88
N GLY A 46 -17.47 -1.84 -10.25
CA GLY A 46 -17.07 -2.13 -11.61
C GLY A 46 -15.67 -1.64 -11.99
N ALA A 47 -15.01 -0.83 -11.16
CA ALA A 47 -13.60 -0.48 -11.34
C ALA A 47 -12.74 -1.76 -11.40
N SER A 48 -11.69 -1.76 -12.22
CA SER A 48 -10.78 -2.90 -12.34
C SER A 48 -9.80 -2.97 -11.16
N GLU A 49 -9.26 -4.16 -10.89
CA GLU A 49 -8.18 -4.31 -9.91
C GLU A 49 -6.97 -3.42 -10.24
N ALA A 50 -6.67 -3.22 -11.53
CA ALA A 50 -5.58 -2.34 -11.96
C ALA A 50 -5.83 -0.88 -11.54
N GLU A 51 -7.06 -0.39 -11.62
CA GLU A 51 -7.45 0.94 -11.13
C GLU A 51 -7.35 1.03 -9.61
N VAL A 52 -7.73 -0.03 -8.87
CA VAL A 52 -7.55 -0.11 -7.42
C VAL A 52 -6.07 0.03 -7.07
N ARG A 53 -5.20 -0.76 -7.70
CA ARG A 53 -3.75 -0.76 -7.46
C ARG A 53 -3.11 0.58 -7.88
N SER A 54 -3.52 1.17 -8.97
CA SER A 54 -3.05 2.49 -9.39
C SER A 54 -3.37 3.56 -8.35
N ARG A 55 -4.52 3.47 -7.71
CA ARG A 55 -4.97 4.44 -6.70
C ARG A 55 -4.38 4.17 -5.32
N MET A 56 -4.36 2.93 -4.88
CA MET A 56 -4.04 2.56 -3.49
C MET A 56 -2.67 1.92 -3.30
N GLY A 57 -1.97 1.62 -4.39
CA GLY A 57 -0.72 0.86 -4.37
C GLY A 57 -0.95 -0.65 -4.29
N GLU A 58 0.09 -1.38 -3.88
CA GLU A 58 0.00 -2.83 -3.69
C GLU A 58 -0.81 -3.18 -2.44
N PRO A 59 -1.68 -4.19 -2.53
CA PRO A 59 -2.44 -4.66 -1.38
C PRO A 59 -1.54 -5.31 -0.33
N THR A 60 -1.92 -5.18 0.93
CA THR A 60 -1.22 -5.81 2.07
C THR A 60 -1.62 -7.27 2.27
N GLY A 61 -2.70 -7.71 1.63
CA GLY A 61 -3.18 -9.09 1.69
C GLY A 61 -4.19 -9.41 0.59
N ARG A 62 -4.33 -10.71 0.31
CA ARG A 62 -5.29 -11.26 -0.65
C ARG A 62 -5.88 -12.56 -0.11
N ALA A 63 -7.15 -12.79 -0.38
CA ALA A 63 -7.82 -14.05 -0.11
C ALA A 63 -8.89 -14.33 -1.17
N ALA A 64 -9.18 -15.59 -1.42
CA ALA A 64 -10.31 -15.99 -2.25
C ALA A 64 -11.62 -15.74 -1.50
N LEU A 65 -12.65 -15.31 -2.22
CA LEU A 65 -14.01 -15.21 -1.69
C LEU A 65 -14.76 -16.54 -1.90
N PRO A 66 -15.59 -16.94 -0.92
CA PRO A 66 -16.55 -18.02 -1.15
C PRO A 66 -17.45 -17.67 -2.35
N GLY A 67 -17.60 -18.61 -3.28
CA GLY A 67 -18.40 -18.41 -4.51
C GLY A 67 -17.68 -17.70 -5.64
N GLY A 68 -16.39 -17.45 -5.53
CA GLY A 68 -15.53 -16.86 -6.56
C GLY A 68 -15.27 -15.37 -6.36
N GLY A 69 -14.18 -14.91 -6.95
CA GLY A 69 -13.68 -13.54 -6.76
C GLY A 69 -12.55 -13.46 -5.74
N THR A 70 -12.13 -12.24 -5.43
CA THR A 70 -10.96 -11.97 -4.59
C THR A 70 -11.28 -10.86 -3.59
N ARG A 71 -10.87 -11.08 -2.35
CA ARG A 71 -10.81 -10.05 -1.31
C ARG A 71 -9.37 -9.52 -1.25
N ILE A 72 -9.21 -8.23 -1.38
CA ILE A 72 -7.92 -7.55 -1.25
C ILE A 72 -7.93 -6.60 -0.06
N GLU A 73 -6.83 -6.53 0.65
CA GLU A 73 -6.67 -5.79 1.90
C GLU A 73 -5.65 -4.68 1.73
N TYR A 74 -5.96 -3.53 2.29
CA TYR A 74 -5.08 -2.38 2.42
C TYR A 74 -5.02 -1.94 3.89
N ALA A 75 -4.22 -2.63 4.69
CA ALA A 75 -3.93 -2.22 6.06
C ALA A 75 -2.93 -1.06 6.05
N ARG A 76 -3.30 0.05 6.69
CA ARG A 76 -2.48 1.27 6.73
C ARG A 76 -1.59 1.37 7.97
N GLY A 77 -1.59 0.31 8.80
CA GLY A 77 -0.68 0.18 9.93
C GLY A 77 0.82 0.22 9.52
N PRO A 78 1.74 0.35 10.49
CA PRO A 78 1.48 0.41 11.95
C PRO A 78 0.89 1.74 12.44
N MET A 79 1.14 2.87 11.74
CA MET A 79 0.74 4.20 12.20
C MET A 79 -0.65 4.63 11.70
N GLY A 80 -1.10 4.09 10.57
CA GLY A 80 -2.41 4.41 10.02
C GLY A 80 -3.54 3.74 10.79
N LYS A 81 -4.69 4.42 10.78
CA LYS A 81 -5.87 4.08 11.59
C LYS A 81 -6.98 3.39 10.78
N HIS A 82 -6.67 2.97 9.57
CA HIS A 82 -7.65 2.38 8.66
C HIS A 82 -7.14 1.07 8.08
N THR A 83 -8.07 0.15 7.84
CA THR A 83 -7.89 -1.02 6.99
C THR A 83 -9.06 -1.06 6.02
N TYR A 84 -8.75 -0.99 4.74
CA TYR A 84 -9.74 -1.09 3.68
C TYR A 84 -9.75 -2.50 3.12
N ILE A 85 -10.94 -3.06 3.02
CA ILE A 85 -11.20 -4.32 2.34
C ILE A 85 -11.95 -3.99 1.06
N ILE A 86 -11.45 -4.51 -0.06
CA ILE A 86 -12.10 -4.37 -1.35
C ILE A 86 -12.41 -5.76 -1.88
N GLU A 87 -13.65 -6.00 -2.24
CA GLU A 87 -14.08 -7.24 -2.85
C GLU A 87 -14.17 -7.09 -4.37
N LEU A 88 -13.52 -8.01 -5.04
CA LEU A 88 -13.56 -8.15 -6.49
C LEU A 88 -14.40 -9.36 -6.86
N ASP A 89 -15.18 -9.25 -7.91
CA ASP A 89 -15.87 -10.39 -8.51
C ASP A 89 -14.91 -11.34 -9.25
N ALA A 90 -15.43 -12.42 -9.81
CA ALA A 90 -14.65 -13.41 -10.54
C ALA A 90 -13.98 -12.84 -11.80
N SER A 91 -14.42 -11.69 -12.30
CA SER A 91 -13.82 -10.98 -13.44
C SER A 91 -12.77 -9.93 -12.99
N GLY A 92 -12.48 -9.83 -11.69
CA GLY A 92 -11.53 -8.86 -11.13
C GLY A 92 -12.06 -7.43 -11.05
N ARG A 93 -13.37 -7.25 -10.99
CA ARG A 93 -14.01 -5.93 -10.85
C ARG A 93 -14.53 -5.70 -9.44
N VAL A 94 -14.41 -4.47 -8.95
CA VAL A 94 -14.87 -4.05 -7.62
C VAL A 94 -16.37 -4.29 -7.49
N ARG A 95 -16.74 -5.09 -6.50
CA ARG A 95 -18.12 -5.26 -6.03
C ARG A 95 -18.48 -4.24 -4.97
N GLY A 96 -17.52 -3.91 -4.11
CA GLY A 96 -17.66 -2.96 -3.03
C GLY A 96 -16.38 -2.88 -2.22
N TRP A 97 -16.36 -1.94 -1.29
CA TRP A 97 -15.27 -1.79 -0.33
C TRP A 97 -15.79 -1.26 1.01
N GLU A 98 -15.07 -1.53 2.07
CA GLU A 98 -15.37 -1.02 3.41
C GLU A 98 -14.09 -0.68 4.18
N GLN A 99 -14.20 0.23 5.14
CA GLN A 99 -13.21 0.46 6.19
C GLN A 99 -13.64 -0.37 7.41
N VAL A 100 -12.79 -1.36 7.76
CA VAL A 100 -13.20 -2.40 8.73
C VAL A 100 -12.81 -2.10 10.18
N LEU A 101 -11.94 -1.11 10.45
CA LEU A 101 -11.56 -0.76 11.82
C LEU A 101 -12.57 0.19 12.44
N THR A 102 -13.74 -0.35 12.78
CA THR A 102 -14.87 0.37 13.39
C THR A 102 -15.27 -0.31 14.71
N GLU A 103 -15.84 0.48 15.64
CA GLU A 103 -16.32 -0.08 16.93
C GLU A 103 -17.36 -1.19 16.69
N ALA A 104 -18.26 -1.04 15.72
CA ALA A 104 -19.23 -2.07 15.37
C ALA A 104 -18.56 -3.40 14.97
N ASN A 105 -17.50 -3.36 14.16
CA ASN A 105 -16.76 -4.55 13.79
C ASN A 105 -15.98 -5.14 14.97
N PHE A 106 -15.43 -4.31 15.85
CA PHE A 106 -14.72 -4.75 17.05
C PHE A 106 -15.66 -5.48 18.02
N GLU A 107 -16.82 -4.90 18.31
CA GLU A 107 -17.83 -5.46 19.19
C GLU A 107 -18.42 -6.78 18.66
N SER A 108 -18.32 -7.00 17.36
CA SER A 108 -18.76 -8.24 16.72
C SER A 108 -17.77 -9.42 16.88
N ILE A 109 -16.60 -9.23 17.52
CA ILE A 109 -15.61 -10.29 17.77
C ILE A 109 -16.00 -11.06 19.04
N PRO A 110 -16.47 -12.33 18.94
CA PRO A 110 -16.83 -13.07 20.12
C PRO A 110 -15.58 -13.67 20.82
N ILE A 111 -15.66 -13.82 22.12
CA ILE A 111 -14.69 -14.62 22.87
C ILE A 111 -14.74 -16.06 22.37
N GLY A 112 -13.59 -16.69 22.22
CA GLY A 112 -13.43 -18.02 21.62
C GLY A 112 -13.35 -18.03 20.10
N ALA A 113 -13.56 -16.93 19.41
CA ALA A 113 -13.41 -16.87 17.95
C ALA A 113 -12.00 -17.29 17.52
N PRO A 114 -11.84 -18.05 16.42
CA PRO A 114 -10.54 -18.34 15.85
C PRO A 114 -9.81 -17.06 15.42
N GLN A 115 -8.50 -17.01 15.57
CA GLN A 115 -7.68 -15.89 15.09
C GLN A 115 -7.88 -15.62 13.59
N ALA A 116 -8.18 -16.65 12.80
CA ALA A 116 -8.47 -16.52 11.39
C ALA A 116 -9.71 -15.65 11.13
N ASP A 117 -10.73 -15.74 11.97
CA ASP A 117 -11.95 -14.95 11.86
C ASP A 117 -11.69 -13.49 12.24
N VAL A 118 -10.87 -13.24 13.26
CA VAL A 118 -10.40 -11.89 13.62
C VAL A 118 -9.63 -11.28 12.45
N ARG A 119 -8.69 -12.06 11.89
CA ARG A 119 -7.87 -11.65 10.75
C ARG A 119 -8.72 -11.39 9.49
N TRP A 120 -9.71 -12.22 9.27
CA TRP A 120 -10.66 -12.04 8.18
C TRP A 120 -11.49 -10.77 8.37
N ARG A 121 -12.00 -10.52 9.56
CA ARG A 121 -12.89 -9.41 9.86
C ARG A 121 -12.18 -8.06 9.91
N LEU A 122 -11.07 -7.97 10.64
CA LEU A 122 -10.36 -6.72 10.91
C LEU A 122 -9.13 -6.47 10.02
N GLY A 123 -8.66 -7.49 9.31
CA GLY A 123 -7.42 -7.40 8.57
C GLY A 123 -6.17 -7.53 9.46
N ARG A 124 -5.01 -7.13 8.92
CA ARG A 124 -3.74 -7.16 9.63
C ARG A 124 -3.76 -6.18 10.81
N PRO A 125 -3.35 -6.62 12.02
CA PRO A 125 -3.21 -5.71 13.15
C PRO A 125 -2.12 -4.65 12.90
N SER A 126 -2.26 -3.51 13.54
CA SER A 126 -1.26 -2.44 13.53
C SER A 126 0.01 -2.85 14.27
N GLU A 127 -0.15 -3.65 15.32
CA GLU A 127 0.93 -4.17 16.15
C GLU A 127 0.58 -5.55 16.71
N THR A 128 1.59 -6.41 16.84
CA THR A 128 1.50 -7.68 17.56
C THR A 128 2.58 -7.73 18.63
N ARG A 129 2.24 -8.25 19.80
CA ARG A 129 3.18 -8.46 20.92
C ARG A 129 2.85 -9.73 21.68
N VAL A 130 3.82 -10.21 22.42
CA VAL A 130 3.62 -11.34 23.33
C VAL A 130 2.59 -10.95 24.41
N GLY A 131 1.68 -11.85 24.71
CA GLY A 131 0.63 -11.66 25.70
C GLY A 131 1.14 -11.62 27.14
N TRP A 132 0.19 -11.45 28.06
CA TRP A 132 0.47 -11.38 29.50
C TRP A 132 1.25 -12.61 29.99
N ARG A 133 2.35 -12.37 30.73
CA ARG A 133 3.27 -13.39 31.27
C ARG A 133 3.84 -14.35 30.21
N GLY A 134 3.96 -13.91 28.97
CA GLY A 134 4.47 -14.73 27.87
C GLY A 134 3.43 -15.67 27.27
N VAL A 135 2.14 -15.54 27.58
CA VAL A 135 1.08 -16.42 27.10
C VAL A 135 0.34 -15.78 25.93
N GLY A 136 0.37 -16.45 24.78
CA GLY A 136 -0.35 -16.04 23.58
C GLY A 136 0.18 -14.74 22.96
N GLU A 137 -0.66 -14.11 22.15
CA GLU A 137 -0.36 -12.88 21.41
C GLU A 137 -1.44 -11.83 21.67
N VAL A 138 -1.05 -10.56 21.72
CA VAL A 138 -1.97 -9.42 21.70
C VAL A 138 -1.86 -8.74 20.33
N TRP A 139 -2.98 -8.72 19.63
CA TRP A 139 -3.15 -7.99 18.38
C TRP A 139 -3.80 -6.64 18.65
N SER A 140 -3.14 -5.55 18.28
CA SER A 140 -3.62 -4.19 18.51
C SER A 140 -3.99 -3.53 17.17
N TYR A 141 -5.14 -2.90 17.15
CA TYR A 141 -5.70 -2.23 15.98
C TYR A 141 -5.89 -0.74 16.27
N ARG A 142 -5.11 0.13 15.61
CA ARG A 142 -5.32 1.57 15.63
C ARG A 142 -6.50 1.94 14.76
N TYR A 143 -7.39 2.78 15.29
CA TYR A 143 -8.58 3.24 14.56
C TYR A 143 -8.86 4.72 14.87
N GLU A 144 -9.77 5.34 14.14
CA GLU A 144 -10.23 6.69 14.44
C GLU A 144 -11.06 6.69 15.72
N SER A 145 -10.44 7.12 16.81
CA SER A 145 -11.04 7.20 18.13
C SER A 145 -10.92 8.61 18.69
N LEU A 146 -12.01 9.13 19.24
CA LEU A 146 -12.02 10.43 19.94
C LEU A 146 -11.21 10.42 21.24
N PHE A 147 -10.98 9.24 21.83
CA PHE A 147 -10.34 9.07 23.13
C PHE A 147 -8.94 8.47 23.03
N CYS A 148 -8.34 8.53 21.85
CA CYS A 148 -6.99 7.99 21.60
C CYS A 148 -6.83 6.54 22.07
N ARG A 149 -7.77 5.72 21.71
CA ARG A 149 -7.79 4.29 22.05
C ARG A 149 -7.43 3.47 20.83
N TRP A 150 -6.87 2.29 21.08
CA TRP A 150 -6.83 1.20 20.13
C TRP A 150 -7.69 0.03 20.63
N PHE A 151 -8.10 -0.84 19.72
CA PHE A 151 -8.75 -2.09 20.06
C PHE A 151 -7.70 -3.20 20.14
N GLN A 152 -7.77 -4.02 21.17
CA GLN A 152 -6.85 -5.13 21.41
C GLN A 152 -7.59 -6.45 21.49
N VAL A 153 -6.99 -7.48 20.87
CA VAL A 153 -7.46 -8.86 20.95
C VAL A 153 -6.34 -9.71 21.53
N TRP A 154 -6.55 -10.31 22.68
CA TRP A 154 -5.63 -11.28 23.24
C TRP A 154 -6.01 -12.67 22.75
N LEU A 155 -5.08 -13.30 22.06
CA LEU A 155 -5.20 -14.63 21.45
C LEU A 155 -4.38 -15.63 22.29
N VAL A 156 -5.01 -16.71 22.67
CA VAL A 156 -4.37 -17.85 23.35
C VAL A 156 -4.76 -19.13 22.59
N ASP A 157 -3.80 -19.96 22.24
CA ASP A 157 -3.99 -21.18 21.47
C ASP A 157 -4.81 -20.94 20.17
N GLY A 158 -4.55 -19.78 19.52
CA GLY A 158 -5.19 -19.40 18.26
C GLY A 158 -6.65 -18.97 18.38
N SER A 159 -7.14 -18.70 19.60
CA SER A 159 -8.51 -18.25 19.86
C SER A 159 -8.55 -16.98 20.70
N VAL A 160 -9.61 -16.20 20.51
CA VAL A 160 -9.82 -14.95 21.27
C VAL A 160 -10.08 -15.28 22.74
N ARG A 161 -9.18 -14.87 23.61
CA ARG A 161 -9.34 -14.98 25.06
C ARG A 161 -9.99 -13.74 25.66
N GLU A 162 -9.64 -12.59 25.12
CA GLU A 162 -10.16 -11.30 25.57
C GLU A 162 -10.14 -10.31 24.40
N ALA A 163 -11.09 -9.39 24.38
CA ALA A 163 -11.12 -8.28 23.44
C ALA A 163 -11.53 -7.01 24.21
N ALA A 164 -10.72 -5.97 24.12
CA ALA A 164 -10.91 -4.76 24.93
C ALA A 164 -10.30 -3.52 24.25
N TYR A 165 -10.75 -2.36 24.70
CA TYR A 165 -10.11 -1.09 24.37
C TYR A 165 -9.03 -0.73 25.38
N ALA A 166 -7.93 -0.19 24.89
CA ALA A 166 -6.84 0.34 25.71
C ALA A 166 -6.39 1.71 25.17
N ILE A 167 -5.64 2.45 25.96
CA ILE A 167 -5.03 3.71 25.50
C ILE A 167 -3.93 3.36 24.50
N ASP A 168 -3.94 4.01 23.32
CA ASP A 168 -2.85 3.87 22.35
C ASP A 168 -1.59 4.54 22.92
N PRO A 169 -0.47 3.80 23.09
CA PRO A 169 0.78 4.37 23.61
C PRO A 169 1.32 5.56 22.83
N MET A 170 0.92 5.72 21.58
CA MET A 170 1.31 6.88 20.77
C MET A 170 0.65 8.20 21.20
N CYS A 171 -0.41 8.10 21.99
CA CYS A 171 -1.13 9.27 22.49
C CYS A 171 -0.76 9.59 23.94
N ASP A 172 0.15 8.84 24.53
CA ASP A 172 0.63 9.06 25.90
C ASP A 172 1.78 10.08 25.88
N ASP A 173 1.45 11.35 25.64
CA ASP A 173 2.39 12.48 25.65
C ASP A 173 2.99 12.72 27.07
N HIS A 174 2.60 11.94 28.07
CA HIS A 174 3.00 12.09 29.46
C HIS A 174 4.04 11.07 29.94
N ARG A 175 4.61 10.27 29.06
CA ARG A 175 5.82 9.54 29.45
C ARG A 175 6.99 10.50 29.50
N PRO A 176 7.48 10.89 30.71
CA PRO A 176 8.77 11.55 30.76
C PRO A 176 9.78 10.63 30.10
N PHE A 177 10.61 11.19 29.21
CA PHE A 177 11.75 10.49 28.66
C PHE A 177 12.50 9.82 29.82
N SER A 178 12.29 8.53 30.03
CA SER A 178 13.16 7.76 30.92
C SER A 178 14.50 7.69 30.18
N SER A 179 15.41 8.58 30.58
CA SER A 179 16.81 8.48 30.19
C SER A 179 17.29 7.06 30.44
N PRO A 180 17.99 6.43 29.49
CA PRO A 180 18.65 5.15 29.73
C PRO A 180 19.68 5.38 30.85
N ALA A 181 19.59 4.56 31.89
CA ALA A 181 20.60 4.45 32.93
C ALA A 181 21.83 3.71 32.39
#